data_3e2e4de7971c6bee93feb6635dcbdec5
#
_entry.id   3e2e4de7971c6bee93feb6635dcbdec5
#
_cell.length_a   1.000
_cell.length_b   1.000
_cell.length_c   1.000
_cell.angle_alpha   90.00
_cell.angle_beta   90.00
_cell.angle_gamma   90.00
#
_symmetry.space_group_name_H-M   'P 1'
#
loop_
_entity.id
_entity.type
_entity.pdbx_description
1 polymer ?
#
loop_
_entity_poly.entity_id
_entity_poly.type
_entity_poly.pdbx_seq_one_letter_code
_entity_poly.pdbx_strand_id
1 'polypeptide(L)' 'MNPETETVKVTILRETRAAWLMRDRDNPEREAYFPQSEITFQRRNIKTGEAVAEIPLWLLEAKGWNQ' A
#
# COMPACT_ATOMS: atom_id res chain seq x y z
N MET A 1 -18.09 10.54 7.16
CA MET A 1 -16.78 11.20 7.03
C MET A 1 -15.81 10.24 6.37
N ASN A 2 -15.17 10.69 5.33
CA ASN A 2 -14.18 9.83 4.65
C ASN A 2 -12.92 9.73 5.48
N PRO A 3 -12.35 8.54 5.62
CA PRO A 3 -11.07 8.42 6.31
C PRO A 3 -9.99 9.16 5.53
N GLU A 4 -9.08 9.75 6.25
CA GLU A 4 -7.93 10.37 5.61
C GLU A 4 -7.05 9.30 5.01
N THR A 5 -6.51 9.58 3.83
CA THR A 5 -5.60 8.68 3.15
C THR A 5 -4.33 9.41 2.77
N GLU A 6 -3.28 8.65 2.55
CA GLU A 6 -2.05 9.17 1.97
C GLU A 6 -1.74 8.41 0.69
N THR A 7 -1.12 9.10 -0.23
CA THR A 7 -0.64 8.51 -1.47
C THR A 7 0.78 8.01 -1.24
N VAL A 8 1.00 6.73 -1.44
CA VAL A 8 2.28 6.09 -1.19
C VAL A 8 2.73 5.36 -2.43
N LYS A 9 3.99 5.53 -2.78
CA LYS A 9 4.61 4.77 -3.88
C LYS A 9 5.04 3.42 -3.34
N VAL A 10 4.51 2.36 -3.92
CA VAL A 10 4.76 1.00 -3.44
C VAL A 10 5.16 0.08 -4.58
N THR A 11 5.73 -1.07 -4.22
CA THR A 11 5.91 -2.20 -5.12
C THR A 11 5.03 -3.33 -4.61
N ILE A 12 4.17 -3.85 -5.47
CA ILE A 12 3.33 -4.99 -5.10
C ILE A 12 4.17 -6.25 -5.29
N LEU A 13 4.39 -6.96 -4.19
CA LEU A 13 5.23 -8.17 -4.20
C LEU A 13 4.41 -9.44 -4.35
N ARG A 14 3.18 -9.42 -3.83
CA ARG A 14 2.31 -10.59 -3.87
C ARG A 14 0.87 -10.16 -3.74
N GLU A 15 0.01 -10.86 -4.44
CA GLU A 15 -1.43 -10.70 -4.30
C GLU A 15 -1.99 -11.97 -3.69
N THR A 16 -2.83 -11.79 -2.64
CA THR A 16 -3.61 -12.89 -2.10
C THR A 16 -5.08 -12.57 -2.29
N ARG A 17 -5.96 -13.49 -1.92
CA ARG A 17 -7.39 -13.27 -2.04
C ARG A 17 -7.87 -12.02 -1.34
N ALA A 18 -7.27 -11.70 -0.20
CA ALA A 18 -7.77 -10.64 0.68
C ALA A 18 -6.79 -9.49 0.83
N ALA A 19 -5.56 -9.63 0.37
CA ALA A 19 -4.54 -8.66 0.70
C ALA A 19 -3.50 -8.50 -0.41
N TRP A 20 -2.79 -7.36 -0.33
CA TRP A 20 -1.60 -7.08 -1.14
C TRP A 20 -0.40 -7.09 -0.23
N LEU A 21 0.65 -7.82 -0.58
CA LEU A 21 1.95 -7.65 0.07
C LEU A 21 2.67 -6.54 -0.68
N MET A 22 2.94 -5.44 0.01
CA MET A 22 3.53 -4.26 -0.61
C MET A 22 4.76 -3.81 0.13
N ARG A 23 5.69 -3.23 -0.62
CA ARG A 23 6.91 -2.64 -0.09
C ARG A 23 6.89 -1.15 -0.41
N ASP A 24 7.27 -0.34 0.58
CA ASP A 24 7.40 1.10 0.39
C ASP A 24 8.62 1.38 -0.50
N ARG A 25 8.41 2.07 -1.61
CA ARG A 25 9.50 2.36 -2.54
C ARG A 25 10.50 3.36 -1.98
N ASP A 26 10.07 4.23 -1.08
CA ASP A 26 10.95 5.20 -0.45
C ASP A 26 11.70 4.61 0.74
N ASN A 27 11.19 3.53 1.30
CA ASN A 27 11.83 2.85 2.41
C ASN A 27 11.64 1.34 2.25
N PRO A 28 12.56 0.68 1.52
CA PRO A 28 12.40 -0.74 1.18
C PRO A 28 12.34 -1.70 2.37
N GLU A 29 12.71 -1.26 3.56
CA GLU A 29 12.58 -2.08 4.75
C GLU A 29 11.13 -2.24 5.19
N ARG A 30 10.25 -1.33 4.74
CA ARG A 30 8.83 -1.39 5.09
C ARG A 30 8.11 -2.30 4.12
N GLU A 31 7.67 -3.43 4.63
CA GLU A 31 6.99 -4.44 3.83
C GLU A 31 5.88 -5.04 4.69
N ALA A 32 4.66 -5.06 4.18
CA ALA A 32 3.53 -5.54 4.96
C ALA A 32 2.38 -5.94 4.04
N TYR A 33 1.47 -6.74 4.59
CA TYR A 33 0.20 -7.05 3.94
C TYR A 33 -0.82 -5.98 4.26
N PHE A 34 -1.57 -5.57 3.24
CA PHE A 34 -2.64 -4.59 3.37
C PHE A 34 -3.94 -5.19 2.83
N PRO A 35 -5.07 -5.04 3.53
CA PRO A 35 -6.35 -5.56 3.04
C PRO A 35 -6.70 -4.92 1.70
N GLN A 36 -7.08 -5.73 0.72
CA GLN A 36 -7.42 -5.21 -0.60
C GLN A 36 -8.57 -4.20 -0.53
N SER A 37 -9.52 -4.42 0.35
CA SER A 37 -10.69 -3.56 0.45
C SER A 37 -10.37 -2.14 0.90
N GLU A 38 -9.21 -1.93 1.52
CA GLU A 38 -8.82 -0.62 2.04
C GLU A 38 -7.88 0.14 1.10
N ILE A 39 -7.43 -0.49 0.04
CA ILE A 39 -6.42 0.09 -0.84
C ILE A 39 -7.04 0.48 -2.17
N THR A 40 -6.77 1.71 -2.61
CA THR A 40 -7.15 2.16 -3.95
C THR A 40 -5.87 2.52 -4.68
N PHE A 41 -5.70 1.98 -5.88
CA PHE A 41 -4.53 2.31 -6.69
C PHE A 41 -4.85 3.44 -7.66
N GLN A 42 -4.04 4.48 -7.64
CA GLN A 42 -4.13 5.56 -8.63
C GLN A 42 -3.43 5.17 -9.92
N ARG A 43 -2.33 4.44 -9.78
CA ARG A 43 -1.56 3.92 -10.90
C ARG A 43 -1.04 2.54 -10.53
N ARG A 44 -0.94 1.69 -11.53
CA ARG A 44 -0.43 0.35 -11.31
C ARG A 44 0.23 -0.15 -12.59
N ASN A 45 1.49 -0.54 -12.48
CA ASN A 45 2.21 -1.17 -13.57
C ASN A 45 2.29 -2.67 -13.29
N ILE A 46 1.50 -3.44 -14.04
CA ILE A 46 1.40 -4.88 -13.82
C ILE A 46 2.73 -5.58 -14.10
N LYS A 47 3.51 -5.06 -15.04
CA LYS A 47 4.76 -5.69 -15.43
C LYS A 47 5.85 -5.56 -14.36
N THR A 48 5.93 -4.41 -13.71
CA THR A 48 6.98 -4.15 -12.72
C THR A 48 6.51 -4.34 -11.29
N GLY A 49 5.21 -4.34 -11.07
CA GLY A 49 4.63 -4.36 -9.72
C GLY A 49 4.61 -2.99 -9.06
N GLU A 50 5.14 -1.96 -9.71
CA GLU A 50 5.13 -0.63 -9.13
C GLU A 50 3.75 -0.03 -9.18
N ALA A 51 3.38 0.67 -8.12
CA ALA A 51 2.05 1.27 -8.02
C ALA A 51 2.08 2.52 -7.15
N VAL A 52 1.06 3.34 -7.32
CA VAL A 52 0.80 4.47 -6.45
C VAL A 52 -0.53 4.16 -5.77
N ALA A 53 -0.47 3.98 -4.47
CA ALA A 53 -1.61 3.53 -3.68
C ALA A 53 -2.11 4.62 -2.74
N GLU A 54 -3.44 4.68 -2.59
CA GLU A 54 -4.04 5.49 -1.54
C GLU A 54 -4.32 4.56 -0.37
N ILE A 55 -3.73 4.87 0.78
CA ILE A 55 -3.79 4.03 1.97
C ILE A 55 -4.33 4.86 3.12
N PRO A 56 -5.36 4.37 3.83
CA PRO A 56 -5.88 5.08 5.00
C PRO A 56 -4.79 5.30 6.05
N LEU A 57 -4.79 6.47 6.66
CA LEU A 57 -3.78 6.80 7.66
C LEU A 57 -3.77 5.81 8.81
N TRP A 58 -4.95 5.38 9.28
CA TRP A 58 -5.02 4.43 10.38
C TRP A 58 -4.31 3.12 10.05
N LEU A 59 -4.36 2.73 8.77
CA LEU A 59 -3.72 1.50 8.34
C LEU A 59 -2.21 1.68 8.26
N LEU A 60 -1.75 2.83 7.78
CA LEU A 60 -0.32 3.14 7.78
C LEU A 60 0.24 3.12 9.21
N GLU A 61 -0.50 3.70 10.15
CA GLU A 61 -0.09 3.69 11.54
C GLU A 61 -0.03 2.26 12.09
N ALA A 62 -1.04 1.44 11.75
CA ALA A 62 -1.10 0.06 12.20
C ALA A 62 0.09 -0.77 11.68
N LYS A 63 0.62 -0.42 10.52
CA LYS A 63 1.74 -1.12 9.91
C LYS A 63 3.09 -0.45 10.20
N GLY A 64 3.09 0.66 10.92
CA GLY A 64 4.31 1.39 11.22
C GLY A 64 4.89 2.15 10.03
N TRP A 65 4.05 2.50 9.07
CA TRP A 65 4.49 3.17 7.85
C TRP A 65 4.33 4.69 7.88
N ASN A 66 3.88 5.24 8.98
CA ASN A 66 3.53 6.65 9.06
C ASN A 66 4.65 7.55 9.57
N GLN A 67 5.87 7.11 9.51
CA GLN A 67 7.01 7.89 10.01
C GLN A 67 7.87 8.45 8.90
#